data_18de2dc8d6a0fd2f15bde6e9c7133771
#
_entry.id   18de2dc8d6a0fd2f15bde6e9c7133771
#
_cell.length_a   1.000
_cell.length_b   1.000
_cell.length_c   1.000
_cell.angle_alpha   90.00
_cell.angle_beta   90.00
_cell.angle_gamma   90.00
#
_symmetry.space_group_name_H-M   'P 1'
#
loop_
_entity.id
_entity.type
_entity.pdbx_description
1 polymer ?
#
loop_
_entity_poly.entity_id
_entity_poly.type
_entity_poly.pdbx_seq_one_letter_code
_entity_poly.pdbx_strand_id
1 'polypeptide(L)'
;SLKQTASPPQVLYVKGSLPDLRGSIGIVGSREASGYGLKAADAFAADLAAAGVVIVSGGARGIDTAAHRGALAAGGVTVAVLGCGIDIAYPAANKNLFAQICERGALVTEYPPGTPPAAYNFPARNRIINGMTHGILVAEAAKKSGAMITAEYALEEGHEVYCVPGSIFLPTSIGCHSLIKSGAQLVDRPEDILESLKLASFPQQPALFGSGNGEDELDDNAKAVLKILSFEPLSLEEILEKSGLGLAEAGMGLLDLEMRGKVAQTAARSYYLL
;
A
#
# COMPACT_ATOMS: atom_id res chain seq x y z
N SER A 1 17.39 5.44 -13.46
CA SER A 1 17.82 6.67 -12.75
C SER A 1 16.95 7.84 -13.18
N LEU A 2 16.54 8.70 -12.25
CA LEU A 2 15.67 9.86 -12.50
C LEU A 2 16.19 10.79 -13.63
N LYS A 3 17.51 10.88 -13.79
CA LYS A 3 18.14 11.66 -14.88
C LYS A 3 17.98 11.03 -16.27
N GLN A 4 17.59 9.78 -16.34
CA GLN A 4 17.46 9.00 -17.60
C GLN A 4 16.00 8.86 -18.04
N THR A 5 15.05 9.38 -17.26
CA THR A 5 13.63 9.39 -17.65
C THR A 5 13.41 10.32 -18.84
N ALA A 6 12.37 10.09 -19.61
CA ALA A 6 12.02 10.88 -20.80
C ALA A 6 11.82 12.39 -20.49
N SER A 7 11.47 12.73 -19.25
CA SER A 7 11.26 14.10 -18.79
C SER A 7 11.77 14.28 -17.35
N PRO A 8 13.10 14.41 -17.16
CA PRO A 8 13.66 14.57 -15.83
C PRO A 8 13.28 15.93 -15.21
N PRO A 9 13.00 15.98 -13.89
CA PRO A 9 12.77 17.23 -13.21
C PRO A 9 14.06 18.07 -13.17
N GLN A 10 13.97 19.35 -13.46
CA GLN A 10 15.14 20.27 -13.40
C GLN A 10 15.53 20.58 -11.97
N VAL A 11 14.56 20.67 -11.07
CA VAL A 11 14.71 20.96 -9.65
C VAL A 11 13.84 20.02 -8.84
N LEU A 12 14.36 19.55 -7.72
CA LEU A 12 13.60 18.84 -6.71
C LEU A 12 13.75 19.56 -5.37
N TYR A 13 12.61 19.88 -4.78
CA TYR A 13 12.53 20.33 -3.39
C TYR A 13 12.45 19.10 -2.50
N VAL A 14 13.26 19.06 -1.46
CA VAL A 14 13.35 17.93 -0.53
C VAL A 14 13.16 18.42 0.90
N LYS A 15 12.35 17.71 1.67
CA LYS A 15 12.18 17.91 3.11
C LYS A 15 12.39 16.57 3.83
N GLY A 16 13.31 16.54 4.80
CA GLY A 16 13.82 15.31 5.41
C GLY A 16 15.17 14.93 4.81
N SER A 17 15.55 13.65 4.90
CA SER A 17 16.79 13.12 4.36
C SER A 17 16.51 12.16 3.22
N LEU A 18 16.91 12.52 2.00
CA LEU A 18 16.73 11.65 0.84
C LEU A 18 17.68 10.45 0.95
N PRO A 19 17.16 9.22 1.00
CA PRO A 19 17.97 8.01 1.13
C PRO A 19 18.67 7.66 -0.19
N ASP A 20 19.60 6.70 -0.12
CA ASP A 20 20.03 6.00 -1.32
C ASP A 20 18.85 5.21 -1.90
N LEU A 21 18.55 5.46 -3.16
CA LEU A 21 17.39 4.85 -3.84
C LEU A 21 17.75 3.56 -4.59
N ARG A 22 18.98 3.06 -4.44
CA ARG A 22 19.33 1.74 -4.97
C ARG A 22 18.50 0.68 -4.24
N GLY A 23 17.77 -0.15 -4.99
CA GLY A 23 16.82 -1.12 -4.43
C GLY A 23 15.53 -0.50 -3.88
N SER A 24 15.03 0.60 -4.48
CA SER A 24 13.73 1.19 -4.13
C SER A 24 12.60 0.62 -4.98
N ILE A 25 11.41 0.52 -4.39
CA ILE A 25 10.16 0.10 -5.05
C ILE A 25 9.10 1.16 -4.88
N GLY A 26 8.44 1.49 -5.98
CA GLY A 26 7.24 2.32 -5.97
C GLY A 26 6.01 1.49 -5.61
N ILE A 27 5.21 1.90 -4.63
CA ILE A 27 3.93 1.25 -4.34
C ILE A 27 2.81 2.24 -4.63
N VAL A 28 1.91 1.86 -5.54
CA VAL A 28 0.83 2.72 -6.01
C VAL A 28 -0.49 1.95 -6.09
N GLY A 29 -1.61 2.68 -6.11
CA GLY A 29 -2.90 2.04 -6.25
C GLY A 29 -4.10 2.97 -6.08
N SER A 30 -5.24 2.37 -5.80
CA SER A 30 -6.51 3.05 -5.64
C SER A 30 -6.50 4.02 -4.45
N ARG A 31 -7.11 5.20 -4.63
CA ARG A 31 -7.40 6.14 -3.53
C ARG A 31 -8.59 5.71 -2.69
N GLU A 32 -9.44 4.86 -3.25
CA GLU A 32 -10.60 4.24 -2.64
C GLU A 32 -10.40 2.72 -2.67
N ALA A 33 -9.33 2.27 -2.02
CA ALA A 33 -8.96 0.87 -1.96
C ALA A 33 -9.86 0.08 -1.02
N SER A 34 -10.04 -1.20 -1.34
CA SER A 34 -10.68 -2.17 -0.45
C SER A 34 -9.83 -2.45 0.80
N GLY A 35 -10.41 -3.05 1.83
CA GLY A 35 -9.66 -3.53 3.00
C GLY A 35 -8.53 -4.49 2.59
N TYR A 36 -8.79 -5.36 1.61
CA TYR A 36 -7.77 -6.24 1.04
C TYR A 36 -6.60 -5.45 0.43
N GLY A 37 -6.89 -4.48 -0.44
CA GLY A 37 -5.86 -3.69 -1.09
C GLY A 37 -5.01 -2.89 -0.10
N LEU A 38 -5.65 -2.29 0.93
CA LEU A 38 -4.95 -1.57 1.99
C LEU A 38 -4.01 -2.49 2.77
N LYS A 39 -4.49 -3.68 3.17
CA LYS A 39 -3.69 -4.66 3.91
C LYS A 39 -2.55 -5.22 3.05
N ALA A 40 -2.80 -5.51 1.79
CA ALA A 40 -1.76 -5.95 0.87
C ALA A 40 -0.65 -4.90 0.72
N ALA A 41 -1.01 -3.63 0.49
CA ALA A 41 -0.03 -2.55 0.36
C ALA A 41 0.78 -2.34 1.64
N ASP A 42 0.13 -2.41 2.82
CA ASP A 42 0.77 -2.29 4.13
C ASP A 42 1.77 -3.43 4.36
N ALA A 43 1.33 -4.69 4.15
CA ALA A 43 2.16 -5.88 4.35
C ALA A 43 3.38 -5.91 3.40
N PHE A 44 3.16 -5.72 2.09
CA PHE A 44 4.27 -5.65 1.13
C PHE A 44 5.25 -4.53 1.47
N ALA A 45 4.74 -3.33 1.85
CA ALA A 45 5.60 -2.23 2.22
C ALA A 45 6.40 -2.52 3.49
N ALA A 46 5.79 -3.15 4.50
CA ALA A 46 6.46 -3.51 5.75
C ALA A 46 7.57 -4.53 5.50
N ASP A 47 7.29 -5.62 4.80
CA ASP A 47 8.26 -6.69 4.57
C ASP A 47 9.40 -6.25 3.65
N LEU A 48 9.10 -5.51 2.57
CA LEU A 48 10.12 -4.92 1.71
C LEU A 48 11.01 -3.93 2.47
N ALA A 49 10.40 -3.08 3.30
CA ALA A 49 11.14 -2.11 4.11
C ALA A 49 12.00 -2.78 5.20
N ALA A 50 11.52 -3.87 5.82
CA ALA A 50 12.28 -4.70 6.74
C ALA A 50 13.49 -5.36 6.05
N ALA A 51 13.39 -5.69 4.75
CA ALA A 51 14.49 -6.18 3.93
C ALA A 51 15.44 -5.06 3.44
N GLY A 52 15.23 -3.80 3.85
CA GLY A 52 16.08 -2.66 3.49
C GLY A 52 15.69 -1.97 2.17
N VAL A 53 14.56 -2.33 1.56
CA VAL A 53 14.04 -1.67 0.36
C VAL A 53 13.44 -0.32 0.73
N VAL A 54 13.80 0.74 0.02
CA VAL A 54 13.17 2.06 0.19
C VAL A 54 11.82 2.07 -0.52
N ILE A 55 10.76 2.39 0.21
CA ILE A 55 9.40 2.48 -0.36
C ILE A 55 9.15 3.90 -0.85
N VAL A 56 8.79 4.04 -2.12
CA VAL A 56 8.46 5.32 -2.74
C VAL A 56 6.97 5.32 -3.10
N SER A 57 6.25 6.37 -2.74
CA SER A 57 4.84 6.48 -3.10
C SER A 57 4.39 7.93 -3.23
N GLY A 58 3.13 8.15 -3.58
CA GLY A 58 2.61 9.47 -3.88
C GLY A 58 2.03 10.24 -2.69
N GLY A 59 1.87 9.60 -1.53
CA GLY A 59 1.27 10.23 -0.37
C GLY A 59 -0.23 10.52 -0.50
N ALA A 60 -0.92 9.96 -1.49
CA ALA A 60 -2.37 10.05 -1.63
C ALA A 60 -3.11 9.21 -0.59
N ARG A 61 -4.44 9.34 -0.50
CA ARG A 61 -5.27 8.42 0.30
C ARG A 61 -5.20 7.00 -0.27
N GLY A 62 -5.63 6.01 0.49
CA GLY A 62 -5.70 4.62 0.07
C GLY A 62 -4.32 3.95 0.06
N ILE A 63 -3.98 3.30 -1.04
CA ILE A 63 -2.76 2.47 -1.17
C ILE A 63 -1.49 3.23 -0.80
N ASP A 64 -1.30 4.46 -1.27
CA ASP A 64 -0.09 5.25 -0.99
C ASP A 64 0.08 5.47 0.53
N THR A 65 -1.03 5.79 1.22
CA THR A 65 -1.03 5.96 2.69
C THR A 65 -0.69 4.66 3.40
N ALA A 66 -1.27 3.53 2.98
CA ALA A 66 -1.00 2.21 3.55
C ALA A 66 0.47 1.82 3.34
N ALA A 67 1.02 2.01 2.14
CA ALA A 67 2.42 1.73 1.84
C ALA A 67 3.39 2.52 2.73
N HIS A 68 3.16 3.82 2.92
CA HIS A 68 3.99 4.62 3.82
C HIS A 68 3.90 4.17 5.27
N ARG A 69 2.69 3.81 5.75
CA ARG A 69 2.47 3.33 7.12
C ARG A 69 3.17 2.00 7.36
N GLY A 70 3.01 1.03 6.45
CA GLY A 70 3.67 -0.27 6.55
C GLY A 70 5.19 -0.13 6.61
N ALA A 71 5.79 0.67 5.72
CA ALA A 71 7.22 0.92 5.74
C ALA A 71 7.70 1.55 7.06
N LEU A 72 6.98 2.55 7.59
CA LEU A 72 7.33 3.20 8.86
C LEU A 72 7.13 2.28 10.06
N ALA A 73 6.07 1.46 10.08
CA ALA A 73 5.80 0.49 11.13
C ALA A 73 6.90 -0.57 11.25
N ALA A 74 7.47 -1.00 10.11
CA ALA A 74 8.62 -1.88 10.05
C ALA A 74 9.97 -1.20 10.40
N GLY A 75 9.94 0.09 10.75
CA GLY A 75 11.16 0.84 11.04
C GLY A 75 11.97 1.22 9.81
N GLY A 76 11.45 0.99 8.61
CA GLY A 76 12.12 1.24 7.34
C GLY A 76 12.04 2.69 6.86
N VAL A 77 12.52 2.91 5.65
CA VAL A 77 12.64 4.22 5.01
C VAL A 77 11.62 4.37 3.89
N THR A 78 10.95 5.52 3.85
CA THR A 78 9.99 5.80 2.77
C THR A 78 10.10 7.24 2.27
N VAL A 79 9.80 7.42 0.98
CA VAL A 79 9.84 8.72 0.29
C VAL A 79 8.48 9.01 -0.32
N ALA A 80 7.89 10.15 0.06
CA ALA A 80 6.65 10.61 -0.55
C ALA A 80 6.95 11.67 -1.61
N VAL A 81 6.54 11.37 -2.85
CA VAL A 81 6.61 12.34 -3.95
C VAL A 81 5.29 13.10 -4.01
N LEU A 82 5.32 14.43 -3.95
CA LEU A 82 4.11 15.25 -3.83
C LEU A 82 3.73 15.91 -5.15
N GLY A 83 2.43 16.17 -5.36
CA GLY A 83 1.89 16.90 -6.50
C GLY A 83 1.55 18.37 -6.16
N CYS A 84 2.19 18.93 -5.12
CA CYS A 84 2.02 20.32 -4.65
C CYS A 84 3.32 20.79 -4.01
N GLY A 85 3.35 22.04 -3.55
CA GLY A 85 4.51 22.60 -2.84
C GLY A 85 4.86 21.77 -1.60
N ILE A 86 6.15 21.73 -1.27
CA ILE A 86 6.71 20.92 -0.17
C ILE A 86 6.16 21.30 1.22
N ASP A 87 5.63 22.50 1.34
CA ASP A 87 5.05 23.09 2.54
C ASP A 87 3.54 22.80 2.69
N ILE A 88 2.92 22.19 1.68
CA ILE A 88 1.48 21.92 1.66
C ILE A 88 1.22 20.42 1.90
N ALA A 89 0.55 20.11 3.00
CA ALA A 89 0.11 18.74 3.28
C ALA A 89 -1.19 18.42 2.52
N TYR A 90 -1.09 17.64 1.44
CA TYR A 90 -2.25 17.17 0.69
C TYR A 90 -2.17 15.65 0.44
N PRO A 91 -3.20 14.88 0.83
CA PRO A 91 -4.40 15.31 1.58
C PRO A 91 -4.07 15.76 3.02
N ALA A 92 -4.86 16.68 3.56
CA ALA A 92 -4.63 17.23 4.91
C ALA A 92 -4.64 16.14 6.01
N ALA A 93 -5.39 15.05 5.81
CA ALA A 93 -5.43 13.89 6.70
C ALA A 93 -4.05 13.21 6.87
N ASN A 94 -3.15 13.34 5.89
CA ASN A 94 -1.81 12.74 5.93
C ASN A 94 -0.73 13.67 6.55
N LYS A 95 -1.12 14.82 7.13
CA LYS A 95 -0.15 15.78 7.71
C LYS A 95 0.79 15.12 8.73
N ASN A 96 0.26 14.31 9.64
CA ASN A 96 1.06 13.61 10.66
C ASN A 96 1.94 12.52 10.03
N LEU A 97 1.42 11.80 9.02
CA LEU A 97 2.19 10.82 8.27
C LEU A 97 3.37 11.48 7.56
N PHE A 98 3.17 12.61 6.92
CA PHE A 98 4.25 13.35 6.27
C PHE A 98 5.32 13.84 7.25
N ALA A 99 4.96 14.20 8.48
CA ALA A 99 5.93 14.51 9.51
C ALA A 99 6.78 13.28 9.87
N GLN A 100 6.16 12.12 10.08
CA GLN A 100 6.84 10.85 10.35
C GLN A 100 7.76 10.41 9.19
N ILE A 101 7.32 10.61 7.93
CA ILE A 101 8.16 10.34 6.76
C ILE A 101 9.43 11.19 6.79
N CYS A 102 9.33 12.47 7.16
CA CYS A 102 10.50 13.36 7.24
C CYS A 102 11.53 12.95 8.31
N GLU A 103 11.12 12.22 9.32
CA GLU A 103 12.03 11.74 10.40
C GLU A 103 12.93 10.60 9.94
N ARG A 104 12.48 9.77 8.98
CA ARG A 104 13.21 8.57 8.52
C ARG A 104 13.55 8.57 7.03
N GLY A 105 12.92 9.42 6.25
CA GLY A 105 13.06 9.53 4.81
C GLY A 105 12.82 10.96 4.35
N ALA A 106 12.07 11.15 3.25
CA ALA A 106 11.89 12.48 2.67
C ALA A 106 10.52 12.67 2.02
N LEU A 107 10.06 13.92 2.01
CA LEU A 107 9.10 14.42 1.04
C LEU A 107 9.86 15.02 -0.13
N VAL A 108 9.39 14.79 -1.34
CA VAL A 108 10.03 15.27 -2.58
C VAL A 108 8.96 15.86 -3.50
N THR A 109 9.25 16.97 -4.14
CA THR A 109 8.39 17.55 -5.17
C THR A 109 9.19 18.37 -6.17
N GLU A 110 8.68 18.50 -7.39
CA GLU A 110 9.20 19.45 -8.38
C GLU A 110 8.53 20.84 -8.31
N TYR A 111 7.47 20.95 -7.52
CA TYR A 111 6.69 22.18 -7.43
C TYR A 111 7.27 23.13 -6.37
N PRO A 112 7.42 24.44 -6.68
CA PRO A 112 7.87 25.44 -5.71
C PRO A 112 6.99 25.48 -4.45
N PRO A 113 7.55 25.88 -3.29
CA PRO A 113 6.75 26.13 -2.09
C PRO A 113 5.56 27.07 -2.39
N GLY A 114 4.43 26.82 -1.73
CA GLY A 114 3.18 27.56 -1.96
C GLY A 114 2.36 27.10 -3.16
N THR A 115 2.85 26.17 -4.00
CA THR A 115 2.08 25.66 -5.14
C THR A 115 0.90 24.82 -4.65
N PRO A 116 -0.37 25.21 -4.95
CA PRO A 116 -1.54 24.45 -4.50
C PRO A 116 -1.66 23.10 -5.23
N PRO A 117 -2.34 22.10 -4.63
CA PRO A 117 -2.62 20.84 -5.31
C PRO A 117 -3.58 21.08 -6.47
N ALA A 118 -3.20 20.61 -7.65
CA ALA A 118 -4.01 20.67 -8.86
C ALA A 118 -4.13 19.25 -9.47
N ALA A 119 -5.28 18.94 -10.05
CA ALA A 119 -5.58 17.59 -10.54
C ALA A 119 -4.55 17.08 -11.56
N TYR A 120 -4.06 17.95 -12.42
CA TYR A 120 -3.07 17.62 -13.45
C TYR A 120 -1.63 17.41 -12.89
N ASN A 121 -1.33 17.91 -11.68
CA ASN A 121 -0.02 17.71 -11.08
C ASN A 121 0.21 16.25 -10.66
N PHE A 122 -0.86 15.52 -10.29
CA PHE A 122 -0.72 14.15 -9.77
C PHE A 122 -0.25 13.15 -10.84
N PRO A 123 -0.84 13.11 -12.05
CA PRO A 123 -0.29 12.30 -13.14
C PRO A 123 1.12 12.72 -13.54
N ALA A 124 1.39 14.02 -13.66
CA ALA A 124 2.70 14.54 -14.02
C ALA A 124 3.79 14.14 -13.01
N ARG A 125 3.47 14.14 -11.70
CA ARG A 125 4.36 13.73 -10.64
C ARG A 125 4.73 12.25 -10.71
N ASN A 126 3.84 11.37 -11.20
CA ASN A 126 4.06 9.92 -11.18
C ASN A 126 5.33 9.50 -11.93
N ARG A 127 5.77 10.25 -12.95
CA ARG A 127 7.06 10.02 -13.63
C ARG A 127 8.26 10.14 -12.68
N ILE A 128 8.14 10.94 -11.62
CA ILE A 128 9.20 11.07 -10.61
C ILE A 128 9.24 9.82 -9.74
N ILE A 129 8.07 9.25 -9.39
CA ILE A 129 8.02 7.96 -8.68
C ILE A 129 8.74 6.90 -9.52
N ASN A 130 8.40 6.75 -10.79
CA ASN A 130 9.06 5.80 -11.69
C ASN A 130 10.57 6.04 -11.77
N GLY A 131 11.00 7.27 -12.02
CA GLY A 131 12.41 7.60 -12.14
C GLY A 131 13.23 7.43 -10.85
N MET A 132 12.57 7.39 -9.69
CA MET A 132 13.18 7.16 -8.38
C MET A 132 13.21 5.69 -7.99
N THR A 133 12.58 4.78 -8.75
CA THR A 133 12.40 3.37 -8.35
C THR A 133 12.92 2.41 -9.42
N HIS A 134 13.17 1.17 -9.02
CA HIS A 134 13.58 0.09 -9.90
C HIS A 134 12.37 -0.65 -10.48
N GLY A 135 11.24 -0.60 -9.81
CA GLY A 135 10.00 -1.20 -10.24
C GLY A 135 8.81 -0.63 -9.48
N ILE A 136 7.62 -0.91 -9.99
CA ILE A 136 6.35 -0.42 -9.44
C ILE A 136 5.46 -1.58 -9.04
N LEU A 137 5.07 -1.63 -7.78
CA LEU A 137 4.04 -2.52 -7.27
C LEU A 137 2.68 -1.81 -7.33
N VAL A 138 1.74 -2.39 -8.05
CA VAL A 138 0.33 -1.99 -8.07
C VAL A 138 -0.44 -2.92 -7.15
N ALA A 139 -0.78 -2.44 -5.95
CA ALA A 139 -1.47 -3.26 -4.95
C ALA A 139 -2.96 -3.45 -5.27
N GLU A 140 -3.63 -2.41 -5.74
CA GLU A 140 -5.02 -2.46 -6.20
C GLU A 140 -5.30 -1.30 -7.15
N ALA A 141 -5.93 -1.55 -8.29
CA ALA A 141 -6.26 -0.51 -9.26
C ALA A 141 -7.53 -0.85 -10.06
N ALA A 142 -8.46 0.10 -10.12
CA ALA A 142 -9.53 0.05 -11.12
C ALA A 142 -8.99 0.37 -12.52
N LYS A 143 -9.69 -0.08 -13.57
CA LYS A 143 -9.25 0.05 -14.97
C LYS A 143 -8.89 1.48 -15.41
N LYS A 144 -9.51 2.50 -14.82
CA LYS A 144 -9.29 3.93 -15.15
C LYS A 144 -8.71 4.69 -13.95
N SER A 145 -7.84 4.08 -13.17
CA SER A 145 -7.20 4.75 -12.03
C SER A 145 -5.90 5.45 -12.42
N GLY A 146 -5.50 6.47 -11.65
CA GLY A 146 -4.20 7.12 -11.83
C GLY A 146 -3.00 6.19 -11.63
N ALA A 147 -3.15 5.09 -10.91
CA ALA A 147 -2.13 4.08 -10.74
C ALA A 147 -1.82 3.33 -12.05
N MET A 148 -2.83 3.16 -12.92
CA MET A 148 -2.61 2.58 -14.26
C MET A 148 -1.67 3.43 -15.10
N ILE A 149 -1.80 4.76 -15.03
CA ILE A 149 -0.90 5.70 -15.74
C ILE A 149 0.55 5.51 -15.25
N THR A 150 0.74 5.33 -13.93
CA THR A 150 2.07 5.09 -13.36
C THR A 150 2.67 3.78 -13.85
N ALA A 151 1.85 2.71 -13.89
CA ALA A 151 2.28 1.40 -14.36
C ALA A 151 2.59 1.40 -15.88
N GLU A 152 1.78 2.09 -16.68
CA GLU A 152 2.01 2.24 -18.12
C GLU A 152 3.31 2.98 -18.38
N TYR A 153 3.59 4.10 -17.71
CA TYR A 153 4.88 4.77 -17.80
C TYR A 153 6.05 3.89 -17.38
N ALA A 154 5.89 3.07 -16.34
CA ALA A 154 6.93 2.15 -15.90
C ALA A 154 7.26 1.12 -16.98
N LEU A 155 6.24 0.53 -17.62
CA LEU A 155 6.42 -0.43 -18.72
C LEU A 155 7.07 0.24 -19.95
N GLU A 156 6.66 1.45 -20.32
CA GLU A 156 7.25 2.20 -21.43
C GLU A 156 8.73 2.55 -21.20
N GLU A 157 9.12 2.80 -19.96
CA GLU A 157 10.51 3.09 -19.55
C GLU A 157 11.33 1.81 -19.27
N GLY A 158 10.74 0.61 -19.44
CA GLY A 158 11.41 -0.68 -19.22
C GLY A 158 11.64 -1.03 -17.76
N HIS A 159 10.83 -0.46 -16.86
CA HIS A 159 10.84 -0.82 -15.44
C HIS A 159 9.97 -2.07 -15.21
N GLU A 160 10.32 -2.85 -14.21
CA GLU A 160 9.50 -3.97 -13.77
C GLU A 160 8.17 -3.47 -13.15
N VAL A 161 7.09 -4.13 -13.51
CA VAL A 161 5.76 -3.85 -12.95
C VAL A 161 5.24 -5.11 -12.28
N TYR A 162 4.95 -4.99 -11.00
CA TYR A 162 4.40 -6.04 -10.14
C TYR A 162 2.96 -5.74 -9.83
N CYS A 163 2.12 -6.76 -9.79
CA CYS A 163 0.70 -6.61 -9.49
C CYS A 163 0.24 -7.63 -8.46
N VAL A 164 -0.39 -7.15 -7.39
CA VAL A 164 -1.07 -8.02 -6.45
C VAL A 164 -2.36 -8.53 -7.11
N PRO A 165 -2.59 -9.86 -7.16
CA PRO A 165 -3.84 -10.43 -7.66
C PRO A 165 -5.00 -10.07 -6.72
N GLY A 166 -6.21 -10.01 -7.25
CA GLY A 166 -7.40 -9.74 -6.45
C GLY A 166 -8.60 -10.51 -6.97
N SER A 167 -9.75 -10.36 -6.31
CA SER A 167 -10.98 -11.02 -6.73
C SER A 167 -11.43 -10.52 -8.12
N ILE A 168 -11.83 -11.45 -8.98
CA ILE A 168 -12.40 -11.11 -10.30
C ILE A 168 -13.74 -10.39 -10.20
N PHE A 169 -14.39 -10.44 -9.04
CA PHE A 169 -15.66 -9.75 -8.77
C PHE A 169 -15.48 -8.31 -8.27
N LEU A 170 -14.26 -7.90 -7.93
CA LEU A 170 -13.97 -6.55 -7.47
C LEU A 170 -13.55 -5.64 -8.62
N PRO A 171 -14.31 -4.56 -8.89
CA PRO A 171 -13.96 -3.59 -9.94
C PRO A 171 -12.57 -2.96 -9.74
N THR A 172 -12.12 -2.88 -8.48
CA THR A 172 -10.82 -2.32 -8.10
C THR A 172 -9.65 -3.26 -8.38
N SER A 173 -9.88 -4.54 -8.73
CA SER A 173 -8.85 -5.49 -9.15
C SER A 173 -8.66 -5.57 -10.68
N ILE A 174 -9.59 -5.01 -11.45
CA ILE A 174 -9.59 -5.14 -12.93
C ILE A 174 -8.32 -4.53 -13.55
N GLY A 175 -7.81 -3.44 -12.98
CA GLY A 175 -6.57 -2.81 -13.45
C GLY A 175 -5.36 -3.73 -13.27
N CYS A 176 -5.18 -4.32 -12.09
CA CYS A 176 -4.12 -5.29 -11.83
C CYS A 176 -4.22 -6.50 -12.77
N HIS A 177 -5.43 -7.05 -12.97
CA HIS A 177 -5.63 -8.14 -13.93
C HIS A 177 -5.27 -7.77 -15.38
N SER A 178 -5.57 -6.52 -15.78
CA SER A 178 -5.20 -6.02 -17.11
C SER A 178 -3.69 -5.92 -17.27
N LEU A 179 -2.99 -5.39 -16.26
CA LEU A 179 -1.53 -5.28 -16.26
C LEU A 179 -0.86 -6.66 -16.29
N ILE A 180 -1.34 -7.62 -15.48
CA ILE A 180 -0.83 -9.00 -15.48
C ILE A 180 -0.97 -9.63 -16.88
N LYS A 181 -2.14 -9.46 -17.52
CA LYS A 181 -2.37 -9.95 -18.91
C LYS A 181 -1.48 -9.25 -19.93
N SER A 182 -0.99 -8.04 -19.63
CA SER A 182 -0.07 -7.27 -20.49
C SER A 182 1.40 -7.55 -20.17
N GLY A 183 1.69 -8.50 -19.26
CA GLY A 183 3.06 -8.93 -18.96
C GLY A 183 3.61 -8.43 -17.63
N ALA A 184 2.84 -7.69 -16.82
CA ALA A 184 3.26 -7.37 -15.47
C ALA A 184 3.34 -8.66 -14.62
N GLN A 185 4.34 -8.73 -13.75
CA GLN A 185 4.55 -9.90 -12.90
C GLN A 185 3.47 -9.95 -11.81
N LEU A 186 2.75 -11.07 -11.72
CA LEU A 186 1.90 -11.35 -10.58
C LEU A 186 2.80 -11.63 -9.36
N VAL A 187 2.50 -10.98 -8.24
CA VAL A 187 3.19 -11.21 -6.96
C VAL A 187 2.16 -11.44 -5.86
N ASP A 188 2.32 -12.49 -5.11
CA ASP A 188 1.48 -12.82 -3.96
C ASP A 188 2.26 -12.79 -2.64
N ARG A 189 3.58 -12.56 -2.71
CA ARG A 189 4.50 -12.43 -1.59
C ARG A 189 5.64 -11.44 -1.90
N PRO A 190 6.19 -10.75 -0.89
CA PRO A 190 7.27 -9.77 -1.07
C PRO A 190 8.55 -10.37 -1.64
N GLU A 191 8.83 -11.65 -1.38
CA GLU A 191 10.01 -12.36 -1.86
C GLU A 191 10.10 -12.36 -3.38
N ASP A 192 8.98 -12.41 -4.10
CA ASP A 192 8.93 -12.36 -5.57
C ASP A 192 9.58 -11.07 -6.11
N ILE A 193 9.37 -9.95 -5.41
CA ILE A 193 10.00 -8.65 -5.73
C ILE A 193 11.47 -8.66 -5.35
N LEU A 194 11.81 -9.18 -4.16
CA LEU A 194 13.19 -9.24 -3.68
C LEU A 194 14.07 -10.09 -4.60
N GLU A 195 13.57 -11.23 -5.07
CA GLU A 195 14.25 -12.10 -6.03
C GLU A 195 14.49 -11.38 -7.36
N SER A 196 13.48 -10.68 -7.88
CA SER A 196 13.57 -9.92 -9.12
C SER A 196 14.61 -8.80 -9.00
N LEU A 197 14.66 -8.09 -7.89
CA LEU A 197 15.66 -7.05 -7.64
C LEU A 197 17.08 -7.60 -7.43
N LYS A 198 17.29 -8.92 -7.42
CA LYS A 198 18.55 -9.58 -7.09
C LYS A 198 19.11 -9.15 -5.73
N LEU A 199 18.22 -8.77 -4.81
CA LEU A 199 18.53 -8.35 -3.45
C LEU A 199 18.56 -9.54 -2.47
N ALA A 200 18.52 -10.79 -2.97
CA ALA A 200 18.62 -12.02 -2.18
C ALA A 200 19.92 -12.12 -1.33
N SER A 201 20.79 -11.14 -1.42
CA SER A 201 22.06 -11.05 -0.66
C SER A 201 22.02 -10.08 0.51
N PHE A 202 20.88 -9.43 0.80
CA PHE A 202 20.76 -8.70 2.05
C PHE A 202 20.67 -9.72 3.19
N PRO A 203 21.49 -9.57 4.26
CA PRO A 203 21.35 -10.43 5.41
C PRO A 203 19.91 -10.29 5.91
N GLN A 204 19.15 -11.36 5.82
CA GLN A 204 17.87 -11.46 6.51
C GLN A 204 18.17 -11.16 7.98
N GLN A 205 17.81 -9.98 8.44
CA GLN A 205 17.56 -9.84 9.86
C GLN A 205 16.49 -10.87 10.17
N PRO A 206 16.71 -11.78 11.13
CA PRO A 206 15.70 -12.74 11.49
C PRO A 206 14.42 -11.94 11.73
N ALA A 207 13.36 -12.33 11.03
CA ALA A 207 12.06 -11.72 11.18
C ALA A 207 11.71 -11.72 12.67
N LEU A 208 11.85 -10.56 13.31
CA LEU A 208 11.36 -10.28 14.67
C LEU A 208 9.83 -10.03 14.61
N PHE A 209 9.20 -10.63 13.61
CA PHE A 209 7.78 -10.86 13.61
C PHE A 209 7.59 -12.34 13.89
N GLY A 210 7.76 -12.67 15.15
CA GLY A 210 6.86 -13.65 15.69
C GLY A 210 5.47 -13.16 15.28
N SER A 211 4.72 -14.02 14.60
CA SER A 211 3.26 -13.96 14.60
C SER A 211 2.86 -13.52 16.01
N GLY A 212 2.58 -12.23 16.14
CA GLY A 212 2.13 -11.69 17.41
C GLY A 212 0.84 -12.43 17.71
N ASN A 213 0.92 -13.33 18.67
CA ASN A 213 -0.17 -14.08 19.24
C ASN A 213 -1.15 -13.10 19.92
N GLY A 214 -1.81 -12.26 19.12
CA GLY A 214 -3.02 -11.58 19.53
C GLY A 214 -4.23 -12.52 19.57
N GLU A 215 -4.04 -13.80 19.18
CA GLU A 215 -5.09 -14.81 19.24
C GLU A 215 -5.27 -15.40 20.64
N ASP A 216 -4.22 -15.41 21.47
CA ASP A 216 -4.28 -15.97 22.82
C ASP A 216 -5.09 -15.10 23.81
N GLU A 217 -5.37 -13.83 23.46
CA GLU A 217 -6.22 -12.94 24.27
C GLU A 217 -7.67 -12.81 23.75
N LEU A 218 -8.01 -13.45 22.63
CA LEU A 218 -9.37 -13.45 22.10
C LEU A 218 -10.22 -14.47 22.85
N ASP A 219 -11.49 -14.13 23.10
CA ASP A 219 -12.44 -15.09 23.60
C ASP A 219 -12.78 -16.16 22.54
N ASP A 220 -13.39 -17.25 22.95
CA ASP A 220 -13.69 -18.38 22.04
C ASP A 220 -14.68 -17.97 20.94
N ASN A 221 -15.59 -17.04 21.20
CA ASN A 221 -16.54 -16.52 20.24
C ASN A 221 -15.82 -15.65 19.19
N ALA A 222 -14.92 -14.77 19.61
CA ALA A 222 -14.10 -13.97 18.70
C ALA A 222 -13.20 -14.85 17.82
N LYS A 223 -12.60 -15.91 18.39
CA LYS A 223 -11.82 -16.90 17.61
C LYS A 223 -12.66 -17.62 16.57
N ALA A 224 -13.88 -18.04 16.93
CA ALA A 224 -14.78 -18.72 16.02
C ALA A 224 -15.21 -17.81 14.85
N VAL A 225 -15.54 -16.56 15.15
CA VAL A 225 -15.90 -15.56 14.12
C VAL A 225 -14.70 -15.23 13.24
N LEU A 226 -13.50 -15.06 13.81
CA LEU A 226 -12.29 -14.73 13.06
C LEU A 226 -11.93 -15.81 12.02
N LYS A 227 -12.18 -17.08 12.32
CA LYS A 227 -11.89 -18.22 11.41
C LYS A 227 -12.71 -18.21 10.13
N ILE A 228 -13.90 -17.62 10.15
CA ILE A 228 -14.82 -17.64 9.01
C ILE A 228 -14.84 -16.33 8.24
N LEU A 229 -14.38 -15.24 8.85
CA LEU A 229 -14.27 -13.94 8.19
C LEU A 229 -13.10 -13.95 7.21
N SER A 230 -13.30 -13.25 6.10
CA SER A 230 -12.30 -12.99 5.09
C SER A 230 -12.34 -11.51 4.71
N PHE A 231 -11.55 -11.12 3.72
CA PHE A 231 -11.62 -9.76 3.16
C PHE A 231 -12.88 -9.53 2.30
N GLU A 232 -13.63 -10.58 1.98
CA GLU A 232 -14.96 -10.48 1.37
C GLU A 232 -15.99 -10.28 2.47
N PRO A 233 -16.83 -9.24 2.37
CA PRO A 233 -17.83 -8.95 3.39
C PRO A 233 -18.86 -10.07 3.52
N LEU A 234 -19.07 -10.59 4.73
CA LEU A 234 -20.13 -11.54 5.07
C LEU A 234 -21.24 -10.83 5.84
N SER A 235 -22.49 -11.15 5.53
CA SER A 235 -23.62 -10.70 6.33
C SER A 235 -23.66 -11.39 7.69
N LEU A 236 -24.36 -10.79 8.65
CA LEU A 236 -24.51 -11.40 9.98
C LEU A 236 -25.16 -12.79 9.90
N GLU A 237 -26.11 -12.99 8.98
CA GLU A 237 -26.78 -14.28 8.78
C GLU A 237 -25.82 -15.35 8.29
N GLU A 238 -24.94 -15.04 7.34
CA GLU A 238 -23.88 -15.94 6.86
C GLU A 238 -22.86 -16.26 7.94
N ILE A 239 -22.56 -15.29 8.80
CA ILE A 239 -21.65 -15.50 9.95
C ILE A 239 -22.27 -16.48 10.95
N LEU A 240 -23.56 -16.32 11.28
CA LEU A 240 -24.27 -17.24 12.18
C LEU A 240 -24.31 -18.66 11.60
N GLU A 241 -24.63 -18.80 10.32
CA GLU A 241 -24.70 -20.09 9.64
C GLU A 241 -23.34 -20.80 9.62
N LYS A 242 -22.26 -20.08 9.28
CA LYS A 242 -20.92 -20.65 9.15
C LYS A 242 -20.22 -20.90 10.48
N SER A 243 -20.48 -20.06 11.50
CA SER A 243 -19.84 -20.21 12.82
C SER A 243 -20.55 -21.22 13.72
N GLY A 244 -21.84 -21.44 13.48
CA GLY A 244 -22.69 -22.22 14.38
C GLY A 244 -22.98 -21.55 15.72
N LEU A 245 -22.61 -20.26 15.89
CA LEU A 245 -22.83 -19.48 17.11
C LEU A 245 -24.25 -18.90 17.15
N GLY A 246 -24.75 -18.68 18.36
CA GLY A 246 -25.96 -17.90 18.56
C GLY A 246 -25.74 -16.41 18.27
N LEU A 247 -26.86 -15.68 18.03
CA LEU A 247 -26.80 -14.25 17.70
C LEU A 247 -26.02 -13.42 18.74
N ALA A 248 -26.21 -13.70 20.04
CA ALA A 248 -25.54 -12.98 21.11
C ALA A 248 -24.02 -13.27 21.13
N GLU A 249 -23.63 -14.52 20.93
CA GLU A 249 -22.24 -14.99 20.93
C GLU A 249 -21.46 -14.43 19.74
N ALA A 250 -22.05 -14.52 18.55
CA ALA A 250 -21.45 -13.93 17.34
C ALA A 250 -21.36 -12.41 17.44
N GLY A 251 -22.37 -11.75 17.99
CA GLY A 251 -22.37 -10.30 18.22
C GLY A 251 -21.28 -9.85 19.19
N MET A 252 -21.04 -10.60 20.28
CA MET A 252 -19.94 -10.31 21.21
C MET A 252 -18.59 -10.54 20.58
N GLY A 253 -18.41 -11.62 19.83
CA GLY A 253 -17.17 -11.88 19.09
C GLY A 253 -16.86 -10.82 18.05
N LEU A 254 -17.85 -10.38 17.27
CA LEU A 254 -17.71 -9.29 16.31
C LEU A 254 -17.34 -7.96 16.98
N LEU A 255 -17.98 -7.63 18.09
CA LEU A 255 -17.69 -6.41 18.85
C LEU A 255 -16.26 -6.39 19.38
N ASP A 256 -15.77 -7.51 19.97
CA ASP A 256 -14.39 -7.62 20.44
C ASP A 256 -13.40 -7.46 19.29
N LEU A 257 -13.65 -8.08 18.15
CA LEU A 257 -12.81 -7.98 16.95
C LEU A 257 -12.82 -6.55 16.35
N GLU A 258 -13.96 -5.88 16.35
CA GLU A 258 -14.08 -4.50 15.89
C GLU A 258 -13.36 -3.52 16.83
N MET A 259 -13.49 -3.67 18.14
CA MET A 259 -12.75 -2.88 19.15
C MET A 259 -11.24 -3.07 19.06
N ARG A 260 -10.78 -4.25 18.66
CA ARG A 260 -9.36 -4.56 18.43
C ARG A 260 -8.87 -4.15 17.01
N GLY A 261 -9.75 -3.58 16.19
CA GLY A 261 -9.41 -3.16 14.82
C GLY A 261 -9.08 -4.31 13.87
N LYS A 262 -9.58 -5.52 14.14
CA LYS A 262 -9.39 -6.70 13.28
C LYS A 262 -10.51 -6.87 12.25
N VAL A 263 -11.68 -6.29 12.50
CA VAL A 263 -12.88 -6.40 11.66
C VAL A 263 -13.49 -5.02 11.46
N ALA A 264 -14.07 -4.77 10.29
CA ALA A 264 -14.87 -3.59 10.03
C ALA A 264 -16.25 -3.97 9.48
N GLN A 265 -17.22 -3.10 9.75
CA GLN A 265 -18.57 -3.21 9.24
C GLN A 265 -18.78 -2.31 8.01
N THR A 266 -19.41 -2.84 6.96
CA THR A 266 -19.85 -2.04 5.82
C THR A 266 -21.16 -1.29 6.12
N ALA A 267 -21.50 -0.29 5.29
CA ALA A 267 -22.80 0.41 5.37
C ALA A 267 -24.00 -0.54 5.22
N ALA A 268 -23.82 -1.69 4.57
CA ALA A 268 -24.84 -2.75 4.40
C ALA A 268 -24.88 -3.75 5.56
N ARG A 269 -24.22 -3.47 6.68
CA ARG A 269 -24.13 -4.34 7.87
C ARG A 269 -23.49 -5.71 7.60
N SER A 270 -22.56 -5.79 6.65
CA SER A 270 -21.70 -6.94 6.44
C SER A 270 -20.35 -6.70 7.07
N TYR A 271 -19.66 -7.75 7.54
CA TYR A 271 -18.40 -7.69 8.27
C TYR A 271 -17.27 -8.33 7.47
N TYR A 272 -16.08 -7.75 7.53
CA TYR A 272 -14.89 -8.23 6.83
C TYR A 272 -13.63 -7.99 7.66
N LEU A 273 -12.56 -8.76 7.38
CA LEU A 273 -11.25 -8.56 8.02
C LEU A 273 -10.61 -7.24 7.55
N LEU A 274 -10.02 -6.52 8.48
CA LEU A 274 -9.23 -5.31 8.21
C LEU A 274 -7.79 -5.65 7.86
#